data_2a781a3155e8e30492a3bda3bfad484f
#
_entry.id   2a781a3155e8e30492a3bda3bfad484f
#
_cell.length_a   1.000
_cell.length_b   1.000
_cell.length_c   1.000
_cell.angle_alpha   90.00
_cell.angle_beta   90.00
_cell.angle_gamma   90.00
#
_symmetry.space_group_name_H-M   'P 1'
#
loop_
_entity.id
_entity.type
_entity.pdbx_description
1 polymer ?
#
loop_
_entity_poly.entity_id
_entity_poly.type
_entity_poly.pdbx_seq_one_letter_code
_entity_poly.pdbx_strand_id
1 'polypeptide(L)'
;WRASAPSPQAWLKDYTLARYGTSNTAAQKAWELVRNSALNCETSLQGPHEAVFCARPSLTVDRVSSWGGTGIFYDTQMMVGAAHNLLAAQLSGSNYSYDLTDFSRQALTDYGHQLLASINEASKSQNEAEAYAKRRDAYLQLMLDLDELLSTNENFMLGRWTNMARGIADEAEGTTEADRQ
;
A
#
# COMPACT_ATOMS: atom_id res chain seq x y z
N TRP A 1 -12.09 31.18 0.72
CA TRP A 1 -10.64 31.08 0.51
C TRP A 1 -9.91 31.69 1.71
N ARG A 2 -8.92 30.99 2.27
CA ARG A 2 -8.08 31.54 3.34
C ARG A 2 -7.11 32.58 2.74
N ALA A 3 -6.83 33.65 3.48
CA ALA A 3 -5.92 34.69 3.05
C ALA A 3 -4.45 34.21 2.91
N SER A 4 -4.11 33.10 3.59
CA SER A 4 -2.80 32.43 3.46
C SER A 4 -2.97 30.92 3.57
N ALA A 5 -2.10 30.16 2.89
CA ALA A 5 -2.04 28.72 3.04
C ALA A 5 -1.62 28.35 4.47
N PRO A 6 -2.22 27.36 5.12
CA PRO A 6 -1.74 26.87 6.40
C PRO A 6 -0.35 26.22 6.25
N SER A 7 0.42 26.19 7.33
CA SER A 7 1.64 25.38 7.34
C SER A 7 1.29 23.90 7.16
N PRO A 8 2.17 23.08 6.57
CA PRO A 8 1.91 21.65 6.43
C PRO A 8 1.53 20.96 7.74
N GLN A 9 2.14 21.35 8.85
CA GLN A 9 1.84 20.83 10.18
C GLN A 9 0.42 21.22 10.66
N ALA A 10 0.04 22.49 10.46
CA ALA A 10 -1.30 22.93 10.80
C ALA A 10 -2.36 22.20 9.94
N TRP A 11 -2.09 22.03 8.66
CA TRP A 11 -2.96 21.29 7.75
C TRP A 11 -3.12 19.83 8.18
N LEU A 12 -2.01 19.13 8.50
CA LEU A 12 -2.06 17.75 8.96
C LEU A 12 -2.85 17.58 10.26
N LYS A 13 -2.73 18.53 11.18
CA LYS A 13 -3.53 18.53 12.42
C LYS A 13 -5.03 18.64 12.13
N ASP A 14 -5.42 19.57 11.27
CA ASP A 14 -6.81 19.75 10.86
C ASP A 14 -7.32 18.52 10.09
N TYR A 15 -6.51 17.97 9.20
CA TYR A 15 -6.82 16.79 8.41
C TYR A 15 -7.07 15.56 9.28
N THR A 16 -6.15 15.26 10.21
CA THR A 16 -6.29 14.09 11.09
C THR A 16 -7.46 14.23 12.04
N LEU A 17 -7.73 15.43 12.53
CA LEU A 17 -8.93 15.73 13.34
C LEU A 17 -10.22 15.48 12.54
N ALA A 18 -10.29 15.98 11.31
CA ALA A 18 -11.46 15.78 10.45
C ALA A 18 -11.64 14.31 10.06
N ARG A 19 -10.53 13.58 9.80
CA ARG A 19 -10.55 12.19 9.36
C ARG A 19 -10.94 11.21 10.46
N TYR A 20 -10.47 11.43 11.68
CA TYR A 20 -10.67 10.51 12.81
C TYR A 20 -11.63 11.02 13.89
N GLY A 21 -12.11 12.26 13.76
CA GLY A 21 -13.03 12.87 14.71
C GLY A 21 -12.42 13.26 16.06
N THR A 22 -11.13 13.03 16.24
CA THR A 22 -10.40 13.36 17.48
C THR A 22 -8.96 13.77 17.20
N SER A 23 -8.41 14.60 18.08
CA SER A 23 -6.98 14.97 18.00
C SER A 23 -6.12 13.86 18.62
N ASN A 24 -5.17 13.34 17.84
CA ASN A 24 -4.27 12.29 18.28
C ASN A 24 -2.86 12.52 17.73
N THR A 25 -1.88 12.65 18.61
CA THR A 25 -0.50 12.99 18.24
C THR A 25 0.20 11.85 17.49
N ALA A 26 -0.11 10.60 17.82
CA ALA A 26 0.45 9.44 17.12
C ALA A 26 -0.08 9.36 15.68
N ALA A 27 -1.39 9.60 15.47
CA ALA A 27 -1.96 9.66 14.13
C ALA A 27 -1.39 10.85 13.32
N GLN A 28 -1.19 12.01 13.93
CA GLN A 28 -0.53 13.15 13.28
C GLN A 28 0.91 12.80 12.86
N LYS A 29 1.65 12.11 13.74
CA LYS A 29 3.01 11.66 13.44
C LYS A 29 3.04 10.62 12.31
N ALA A 30 2.08 9.70 12.27
CA ALA A 30 1.95 8.74 11.18
C ALA A 30 1.80 9.45 9.82
N TRP A 31 0.88 10.39 9.72
CA TRP A 31 0.66 11.16 8.49
C TRP A 31 1.83 12.10 8.12
N GLU A 32 2.55 12.62 9.11
CA GLU A 32 3.79 13.38 8.86
C GLU A 32 4.85 12.48 8.18
N LEU A 33 5.01 11.24 8.65
CA LEU A 33 5.93 10.28 8.07
C LEU A 33 5.53 9.90 6.64
N VAL A 34 4.25 9.64 6.38
CA VAL A 34 3.73 9.38 5.03
C VAL A 34 3.96 10.57 4.10
N ARG A 35 3.69 11.79 4.58
CA ARG A 35 3.94 13.01 3.81
C ARG A 35 5.40 13.19 3.43
N ASN A 36 6.31 12.85 4.34
CA ASN A 36 7.76 12.99 4.12
C ASN A 36 8.39 11.79 3.38
N SER A 37 7.62 10.75 3.08
CA SER A 37 8.05 9.55 2.37
C SER A 37 7.25 9.34 1.08
N ALA A 38 6.24 8.51 1.13
CA ALA A 38 5.48 8.07 -0.04
C ALA A 38 4.78 9.21 -0.80
N LEU A 39 4.41 10.31 -0.12
CA LEU A 39 3.78 11.48 -0.75
C LEU A 39 4.78 12.56 -1.18
N ASN A 40 6.06 12.41 -0.91
CA ASN A 40 7.10 13.38 -1.26
C ASN A 40 7.98 12.88 -2.41
N CYS A 41 7.37 12.61 -3.56
CA CYS A 41 8.12 12.22 -4.75
C CYS A 41 8.70 13.46 -5.43
N GLU A 42 10.02 13.63 -5.34
CA GLU A 42 10.78 14.71 -6.00
C GLU A 42 11.39 14.25 -7.33
N THR A 43 11.16 13.01 -7.74
CA THR A 43 11.69 12.45 -8.98
C THR A 43 10.63 12.49 -10.08
N SER A 44 11.08 12.49 -11.34
CA SER A 44 10.20 12.45 -12.51
C SER A 44 9.63 11.05 -12.76
N LEU A 45 9.17 10.37 -11.73
CA LEU A 45 8.53 9.07 -11.87
C LEU A 45 7.18 9.22 -12.54
N GLN A 46 6.99 8.48 -13.62
CA GLN A 46 5.70 8.39 -14.31
C GLN A 46 5.00 7.10 -13.93
N GLY A 47 3.72 7.22 -13.61
CA GLY A 47 2.86 6.09 -13.27
C GLY A 47 2.99 5.60 -11.83
N PRO A 48 2.11 4.70 -11.44
CA PRO A 48 2.11 4.13 -10.11
C PRO A 48 3.29 3.19 -9.91
N HIS A 49 3.84 3.19 -8.70
CA HIS A 49 4.70 2.10 -8.25
C HIS A 49 3.83 0.90 -7.90
N GLU A 50 4.17 -0.24 -8.48
CA GLU A 50 3.40 -1.46 -8.30
C GLU A 50 4.17 -2.44 -7.41
N ALA A 51 3.41 -3.17 -6.57
CA ALA A 51 3.98 -4.15 -5.67
C ALA A 51 4.57 -5.34 -6.42
N VAL A 52 5.74 -5.83 -6.02
CA VAL A 52 6.36 -7.03 -6.59
C VAL A 52 5.46 -8.26 -6.51
N PHE A 53 4.54 -8.31 -5.55
CA PHE A 53 3.56 -9.38 -5.39
C PHE A 53 2.53 -9.46 -6.53
N CYS A 54 2.33 -8.36 -7.28
CA CYS A 54 1.42 -8.31 -8.43
C CYS A 54 2.09 -8.74 -9.73
N ALA A 55 3.41 -8.95 -9.74
CA ALA A 55 4.16 -9.40 -10.91
C ALA A 55 4.07 -10.91 -11.10
N ARG A 56 4.42 -11.37 -12.30
CA ARG A 56 4.71 -12.79 -12.49
C ARG A 56 5.89 -13.19 -11.60
N PRO A 57 5.83 -14.35 -10.93
CA PRO A 57 6.93 -14.80 -10.07
C PRO A 57 8.27 -14.85 -10.83
N SER A 58 9.23 -14.09 -10.35
CA SER A 58 10.59 -14.02 -10.88
C SER A 58 11.53 -13.57 -9.78
N LEU A 59 12.80 -13.95 -9.85
CA LEU A 59 13.84 -13.46 -8.95
C LEU A 59 14.23 -12.01 -9.25
N THR A 60 13.96 -11.54 -10.47
CA THR A 60 14.24 -10.17 -10.91
C THR A 60 12.96 -9.56 -11.45
N VAL A 61 12.35 -8.65 -10.68
CA VAL A 61 11.16 -7.93 -11.08
C VAL A 61 11.47 -6.44 -11.14
N ASP A 62 11.49 -5.88 -12.34
CA ASP A 62 11.65 -4.44 -12.59
C ASP A 62 10.33 -3.78 -13.01
N ARG A 63 9.37 -4.57 -13.48
CA ARG A 63 8.04 -4.14 -13.92
C ARG A 63 6.96 -5.12 -13.51
N VAL A 64 5.80 -4.59 -13.20
CA VAL A 64 4.58 -5.36 -12.95
C VAL A 64 3.62 -5.20 -14.13
N SER A 65 3.46 -3.98 -14.63
CA SER A 65 2.67 -3.65 -15.82
C SER A 65 3.49 -2.92 -16.88
N SER A 66 2.86 -2.54 -17.98
CA SER A 66 3.50 -1.73 -19.03
C SER A 66 3.89 -0.32 -18.57
N TRP A 67 3.28 0.16 -17.47
CA TRP A 67 3.48 1.53 -16.95
C TRP A 67 4.17 1.56 -15.60
N GLY A 68 3.98 0.55 -14.78
CA GLY A 68 4.45 0.50 -13.39
C GLY A 68 5.83 -0.10 -13.24
N GLY A 69 6.76 0.68 -12.70
CA GLY A 69 8.03 0.17 -12.17
C GLY A 69 7.88 -0.25 -10.71
N THR A 70 8.86 -0.99 -10.22
CA THR A 70 8.90 -1.47 -8.83
C THR A 70 9.84 -0.65 -7.95
N GLY A 71 10.40 0.46 -8.47
CA GLY A 71 11.35 1.29 -7.73
C GLY A 71 10.72 2.03 -6.55
N ILE A 72 11.37 2.02 -5.41
CA ILE A 72 10.98 2.79 -4.23
C ILE A 72 11.88 4.03 -4.15
N PHE A 73 11.28 5.23 -4.03
CA PHE A 73 11.99 6.51 -4.06
C PHE A 73 12.14 7.17 -2.68
N TYR A 74 11.71 6.50 -1.63
CA TYR A 74 11.71 7.01 -0.26
C TYR A 74 12.35 6.02 0.72
N ASP A 75 12.65 6.48 1.93
CA ASP A 75 13.09 5.62 3.02
C ASP A 75 11.92 4.79 3.54
N THR A 76 11.97 3.49 3.30
CA THR A 76 10.92 2.53 3.70
C THR A 76 10.71 2.45 5.21
N GLN A 77 11.72 2.80 6.02
CA GLN A 77 11.57 2.86 7.47
C GLN A 77 10.59 3.95 7.91
N MET A 78 10.38 4.98 7.11
CA MET A 78 9.35 5.98 7.39
C MET A 78 7.94 5.38 7.28
N MET A 79 7.69 4.49 6.31
CA MET A 79 6.40 3.79 6.20
C MET A 79 6.18 2.81 7.35
N VAL A 80 7.21 2.07 7.76
CA VAL A 80 7.17 1.24 8.98
C VAL A 80 6.82 2.09 10.20
N GLY A 81 7.50 3.23 10.35
CA GLY A 81 7.23 4.19 11.42
C GLY A 81 5.80 4.76 11.37
N ALA A 82 5.27 5.03 10.17
CA ALA A 82 3.90 5.50 9.99
C ALA A 82 2.87 4.44 10.45
N ALA A 83 3.02 3.19 10.01
CA ALA A 83 2.16 2.09 10.44
C ALA A 83 2.19 1.90 11.96
N HIS A 84 3.38 1.88 12.57
CA HIS A 84 3.53 1.76 14.03
C HIS A 84 2.89 2.93 14.80
N ASN A 85 3.07 4.17 14.35
CA ASN A 85 2.44 5.32 15.01
C ASN A 85 0.92 5.28 14.86
N LEU A 86 0.40 4.87 13.71
CA LEU A 86 -1.03 4.75 13.54
C LEU A 86 -1.62 3.62 14.40
N LEU A 87 -0.94 2.48 14.49
CA LEU A 87 -1.31 1.39 15.41
C LEU A 87 -1.33 1.88 16.86
N ALA A 88 -0.30 2.62 17.29
CA ALA A 88 -0.20 3.19 18.63
C ALA A 88 -1.27 4.25 18.93
N ALA A 89 -1.89 4.84 17.91
CA ALA A 89 -2.98 5.80 18.08
C ALA A 89 -4.24 5.19 18.70
N GLN A 90 -4.45 3.87 18.53
CA GLN A 90 -5.57 3.10 19.11
C GLN A 90 -6.93 3.78 18.91
N LEU A 91 -7.18 4.28 17.72
CA LEU A 91 -8.44 4.93 17.36
C LEU A 91 -9.46 3.89 16.89
N SER A 92 -10.64 4.37 16.48
CA SER A 92 -11.70 3.52 15.95
C SER A 92 -12.37 4.19 14.75
N GLY A 93 -13.23 3.44 14.05
CA GLY A 93 -13.96 3.92 12.88
C GLY A 93 -13.35 3.47 11.55
N SER A 94 -14.16 3.58 10.49
CA SER A 94 -13.82 3.04 9.16
C SER A 94 -12.58 3.69 8.54
N ASN A 95 -12.43 5.01 8.68
CA ASN A 95 -11.25 5.72 8.17
C ASN A 95 -9.97 5.26 8.85
N TYR A 96 -10.00 5.07 10.17
CA TYR A 96 -8.83 4.59 10.90
C TYR A 96 -8.47 3.15 10.50
N SER A 97 -9.47 2.25 10.44
CA SER A 97 -9.24 0.87 10.01
C SER A 97 -8.68 0.81 8.60
N TYR A 98 -9.23 1.62 7.67
CA TYR A 98 -8.72 1.71 6.31
C TYR A 98 -7.24 2.15 6.27
N ASP A 99 -6.92 3.27 6.93
CA ASP A 99 -5.55 3.81 6.90
C ASP A 99 -4.55 2.90 7.59
N LEU A 100 -4.93 2.25 8.69
CA LEU A 100 -4.07 1.30 9.39
C LEU A 100 -3.75 0.09 8.49
N THR A 101 -4.77 -0.45 7.81
CA THR A 101 -4.57 -1.54 6.85
C THR A 101 -3.68 -1.07 5.69
N ASP A 102 -3.92 0.12 5.14
CA ASP A 102 -3.18 0.62 3.99
C ASP A 102 -1.71 0.95 4.30
N PHE A 103 -1.44 1.59 5.45
CA PHE A 103 -0.06 1.88 5.87
C PHE A 103 0.71 0.59 6.19
N SER A 104 0.06 -0.37 6.84
CA SER A 104 0.65 -1.68 7.12
C SER A 104 0.92 -2.46 5.83
N ARG A 105 -0.03 -2.48 4.90
CA ARG A 105 0.13 -3.07 3.56
C ARG A 105 1.33 -2.47 2.84
N GLN A 106 1.46 -1.14 2.84
CA GLN A 106 2.58 -0.49 2.16
C GLN A 106 3.92 -0.86 2.81
N ALA A 107 4.02 -0.81 4.14
CA ALA A 107 5.25 -1.17 4.85
C ALA A 107 5.67 -2.64 4.58
N LEU A 108 4.70 -3.57 4.58
CA LEU A 108 4.95 -4.97 4.27
C LEU A 108 5.31 -5.19 2.80
N THR A 109 4.70 -4.43 1.89
CA THR A 109 5.06 -4.46 0.46
C THR A 109 6.49 -3.99 0.22
N ASP A 110 6.90 -2.91 0.87
CA ASP A 110 8.27 -2.39 0.81
C ASP A 110 9.28 -3.42 1.33
N TYR A 111 8.93 -4.10 2.43
CA TYR A 111 9.73 -5.22 2.95
C TYR A 111 9.80 -6.38 1.95
N GLY A 112 8.72 -6.71 1.26
CA GLY A 112 8.68 -7.72 0.20
C GLY A 112 9.66 -7.44 -0.93
N HIS A 113 9.80 -6.17 -1.32
CA HIS A 113 10.82 -5.74 -2.28
C HIS A 113 12.24 -6.06 -1.81
N GLN A 114 12.57 -5.69 -0.57
CA GLN A 114 13.88 -5.94 0.00
C GLN A 114 14.16 -7.44 0.13
N LEU A 115 13.15 -8.19 0.53
CA LEU A 115 13.27 -9.64 0.70
C LEU A 115 13.48 -10.35 -0.65
N LEU A 116 12.75 -9.96 -1.71
CA LEU A 116 12.93 -10.50 -3.05
C LEU A 116 14.34 -10.20 -3.59
N ALA A 117 14.83 -8.98 -3.40
CA ALA A 117 16.21 -8.63 -3.76
C ALA A 117 17.22 -9.51 -3.03
N SER A 118 17.02 -9.77 -1.74
CA SER A 118 17.90 -10.62 -0.94
C SER A 118 17.85 -12.11 -1.35
N ILE A 119 16.69 -12.58 -1.83
CA ILE A 119 16.52 -13.92 -2.39
C ILE A 119 17.31 -14.03 -3.71
N ASN A 120 17.19 -13.03 -4.58
CA ASN A 120 17.93 -12.98 -5.83
C ASN A 120 19.43 -13.02 -5.60
N GLU A 121 19.97 -12.26 -4.63
CA GLU A 121 21.39 -12.32 -4.30
C GLU A 121 21.81 -13.71 -3.79
N ALA A 122 21.05 -14.31 -2.87
CA ALA A 122 21.35 -15.64 -2.36
C ALA A 122 21.29 -16.75 -3.46
N SER A 123 20.45 -16.56 -4.48
CA SER A 123 20.32 -17.52 -5.59
C SER A 123 21.55 -17.61 -6.47
N LYS A 124 22.44 -16.61 -6.44
CA LYS A 124 23.65 -16.54 -7.26
C LYS A 124 24.81 -17.36 -6.69
N SER A 125 24.71 -17.82 -5.44
CA SER A 125 25.77 -18.52 -4.72
C SER A 125 25.33 -19.90 -4.28
N GLN A 126 26.07 -20.94 -4.68
CA GLN A 126 25.81 -22.31 -4.22
C GLN A 126 26.01 -22.49 -2.70
N ASN A 127 26.82 -21.64 -2.09
CA ASN A 127 27.12 -21.70 -0.65
C ASN A 127 26.01 -21.06 0.20
N GLU A 128 25.02 -20.43 -0.40
CA GLU A 128 23.91 -19.74 0.29
C GLU A 128 22.57 -20.49 0.20
N ALA A 129 22.56 -21.78 -0.09
CA ALA A 129 21.33 -22.55 -0.28
C ALA A 129 20.38 -22.50 0.93
N GLU A 130 20.91 -22.54 2.16
CA GLU A 130 20.12 -22.41 3.39
C GLU A 130 19.54 -20.98 3.54
N ALA A 131 20.36 -19.96 3.29
CA ALA A 131 19.92 -18.58 3.34
C ALA A 131 18.84 -18.30 2.28
N TYR A 132 19.02 -18.84 1.07
CA TYR A 132 18.01 -18.77 0.02
C TYR A 132 16.69 -19.40 0.46
N ALA A 133 16.73 -20.64 0.99
CA ALA A 133 15.52 -21.32 1.44
C ALA A 133 14.79 -20.54 2.54
N LYS A 134 15.51 -20.06 3.54
CA LYS A 134 14.95 -19.26 4.64
C LYS A 134 14.30 -17.96 4.15
N ARG A 135 14.97 -17.23 3.25
CA ARG A 135 14.44 -15.97 2.69
C ARG A 135 13.21 -16.21 1.81
N ARG A 136 13.25 -17.28 0.98
CA ARG A 136 12.10 -17.70 0.18
C ARG A 136 10.89 -18.02 1.04
N ASP A 137 11.08 -18.80 2.11
CA ASP A 137 9.99 -19.20 2.99
C ASP A 137 9.41 -17.98 3.72
N ALA A 138 10.27 -17.02 4.14
CA ALA A 138 9.83 -15.75 4.69
C ALA A 138 9.03 -14.90 3.68
N TYR A 139 9.42 -14.90 2.41
CA TYR A 139 8.69 -14.19 1.35
C TYR A 139 7.30 -14.80 1.10
N LEU A 140 7.22 -16.14 1.07
CA LEU A 140 5.94 -16.83 0.93
C LEU A 140 5.03 -16.61 2.14
N GLN A 141 5.59 -16.61 3.36
CA GLN A 141 4.83 -16.28 4.56
C GLN A 141 4.32 -14.83 4.53
N LEU A 142 5.15 -13.89 4.09
CA LEU A 142 4.75 -12.49 3.96
C LEU A 142 3.56 -12.30 2.99
N MET A 143 3.45 -13.12 1.95
CA MET A 143 2.27 -13.10 1.06
C MET A 143 1.00 -13.54 1.80
N LEU A 144 1.09 -14.56 2.66
CA LEU A 144 -0.03 -15.02 3.47
C LEU A 144 -0.42 -13.99 4.54
N ASP A 145 0.57 -13.37 5.18
CA ASP A 145 0.34 -12.31 6.18
C ASP A 145 -0.32 -11.07 5.53
N LEU A 146 0.05 -10.73 4.29
CA LEU A 146 -0.60 -9.67 3.52
C LEU A 146 -2.05 -10.02 3.16
N ASP A 147 -2.32 -11.25 2.75
CA ASP A 147 -3.67 -11.71 2.44
C ASP A 147 -4.57 -11.65 3.70
N GLU A 148 -4.06 -12.12 4.85
CA GLU A 148 -4.75 -12.01 6.13
C GLU A 148 -5.01 -10.55 6.51
N LEU A 149 -4.01 -9.67 6.43
CA LEU A 149 -4.16 -8.25 6.70
C LEU A 149 -5.24 -7.62 5.81
N LEU A 150 -5.19 -7.84 4.50
CA LEU A 150 -6.12 -7.25 3.55
C LEU A 150 -7.54 -7.77 3.75
N SER A 151 -7.71 -9.01 4.21
CA SER A 151 -9.00 -9.61 4.52
C SER A 151 -9.72 -8.92 5.70
N THR A 152 -9.00 -8.17 6.53
CA THR A 152 -9.59 -7.43 7.66
C THR A 152 -10.40 -6.21 7.26
N ASN A 153 -10.31 -5.77 5.99
CA ASN A 153 -11.01 -4.57 5.53
C ASN A 153 -11.59 -4.78 4.12
N GLU A 154 -12.91 -4.65 4.02
CA GLU A 154 -13.66 -4.90 2.79
C GLU A 154 -13.19 -4.09 1.57
N ASN A 155 -12.57 -2.92 1.79
CA ASN A 155 -12.08 -2.06 0.71
C ASN A 155 -10.91 -2.68 -0.06
N PHE A 156 -10.21 -3.65 0.54
CA PHE A 156 -9.10 -4.37 -0.09
C PHE A 156 -9.49 -5.75 -0.63
N MET A 157 -10.75 -6.15 -0.45
CA MET A 157 -11.25 -7.45 -0.90
C MET A 157 -11.54 -7.45 -2.40
N LEU A 158 -11.02 -8.46 -3.12
CA LEU A 158 -11.27 -8.64 -4.56
C LEU A 158 -12.76 -8.74 -4.89
N GLY A 159 -13.55 -9.36 -4.01
CA GLY A 159 -15.01 -9.52 -4.18
C GLY A 159 -15.75 -8.19 -4.39
N ARG A 160 -15.32 -7.12 -3.74
CA ARG A 160 -15.87 -5.78 -3.93
C ARG A 160 -15.69 -5.30 -5.38
N TRP A 161 -14.50 -5.43 -5.92
CA TRP A 161 -14.16 -5.00 -7.27
C TRP A 161 -14.88 -5.84 -8.35
N THR A 162 -14.96 -7.15 -8.15
CA THR A 162 -15.68 -8.05 -9.06
C THR A 162 -17.18 -7.78 -9.06
N ASN A 163 -17.77 -7.45 -7.91
CA ASN A 163 -19.18 -7.07 -7.82
C ASN A 163 -19.48 -5.74 -8.50
N MET A 164 -18.58 -4.75 -8.34
CA MET A 164 -18.69 -3.48 -9.08
C MET A 164 -18.63 -3.71 -10.60
N ALA A 165 -17.69 -4.53 -11.07
CA ALA A 165 -17.56 -4.83 -12.50
C ALA A 165 -18.81 -5.54 -13.05
N ARG A 166 -19.42 -6.47 -12.30
CA ARG A 166 -20.69 -7.11 -12.67
C ARG A 166 -21.83 -6.10 -12.75
N GLY A 167 -21.97 -5.23 -11.75
CA GLY A 167 -23.01 -4.20 -11.76
C GLY A 167 -22.92 -3.29 -13.00
N ILE A 168 -21.71 -2.88 -13.40
CA ILE A 168 -21.51 -2.09 -14.62
C ILE A 168 -21.89 -2.88 -15.88
N ALA A 169 -21.58 -4.18 -15.94
CA ALA A 169 -21.96 -5.02 -17.07
C ALA A 169 -23.47 -5.19 -17.16
N ASP A 170 -24.15 -5.45 -16.03
CA ASP A 170 -25.62 -5.59 -15.97
C ASP A 170 -26.33 -4.30 -16.39
N GLU A 171 -25.83 -3.13 -15.99
CA GLU A 171 -26.35 -1.81 -16.42
C GLU A 171 -26.16 -1.61 -17.93
N ALA A 172 -25.01 -2.00 -18.49
CA ALA A 172 -24.73 -1.88 -19.92
C ALA A 172 -25.61 -2.79 -20.76
N GLU A 173 -25.90 -4.03 -20.31
CA GLU A 173 -26.82 -4.95 -20.98
C GLU A 173 -28.27 -4.45 -20.91
N GLY A 174 -28.70 -3.91 -19.78
CA GLY A 174 -30.03 -3.30 -19.61
C GLY A 174 -30.25 -2.11 -20.53
N THR A 175 -29.24 -1.29 -20.75
CA THR A 175 -29.29 -0.11 -21.64
C THR A 175 -29.43 -0.56 -23.10
N THR A 176 -28.72 -1.62 -23.53
CA THR A 176 -28.80 -2.13 -24.90
C THR A 176 -30.15 -2.77 -25.22
N GLU A 177 -30.87 -3.30 -24.25
CA GLU A 177 -32.20 -3.88 -24.44
C GLU A 177 -33.29 -2.81 -24.48
N ALA A 178 -33.17 -1.75 -23.69
CA ALA A 178 -34.06 -0.57 -23.74
C ALA A 178 -33.92 0.25 -25.05
N ASP A 179 -32.73 0.32 -25.62
CA ASP A 179 -32.48 1.02 -26.88
C ASP A 179 -32.96 0.22 -28.11
N ARG A 180 -33.37 -1.05 -27.95
CA ARG A 180 -33.90 -1.92 -29.01
C ARG A 180 -35.44 -1.95 -29.09
N GLN A 181 -36.14 -1.30 -28.17
CA GLN A 181 -37.60 -1.16 -28.16
C GLN A 181 -38.03 0.24 -28.67
#